data_393cfadc30c7511444a82e467cabdac8
#
_entry.id   393cfadc30c7511444a82e467cabdac8
#
_cell.length_a   1.000
_cell.length_b   1.000
_cell.length_c   1.000
_cell.angle_alpha   90.00
_cell.angle_beta   90.00
_cell.angle_gamma   90.00
#
_symmetry.space_group_name_H-M   'P 1'
#
loop_
_entity.id
_entity.type
_entity.pdbx_description
1 polymer ?
#
loop_
_entity_poly.entity_id
_entity_poly.type
_entity_poly.pdbx_seq_one_letter_code
_entity_poly.pdbx_strand_id
1 'polypeptide(L)'
;VYSHRVAVPRHPLLREINTRFDVPHSRYNDISREQFENAGLTVLVESEEGGVHMAVSPDQFRAIFFQGHPEYDTNSLLKEYKREVFRYLNGELHQPPPFPGHYFSEDAGQVALQYVKEAEKALREDRPLPDFLEEKLGPQLDNTWGDTAKAIVNNWLGLVYQLTNLDRQLQYMEGIDPEDPLKMKARGACPPT
;
A
#
# COMPACT_ATOMS: atom_id res chain seq x y z
N VAL A 1 1.70 5.78 -6.73
CA VAL A 1 2.36 4.45 -6.67
C VAL A 1 3.85 4.67 -6.55
N TYR A 2 4.51 4.01 -5.60
CA TYR A 2 5.92 4.23 -5.31
C TYR A 2 6.68 2.90 -5.32
N SER A 3 7.92 2.94 -5.80
CA SER A 3 8.81 1.78 -5.78
C SER A 3 9.39 1.56 -4.37
N HIS A 4 9.21 0.37 -3.84
CA HIS A 4 9.63 -0.04 -2.49
C HIS A 4 10.73 -1.09 -2.56
N ARG A 5 11.52 -1.15 -1.50
CA ARG A 5 12.58 -2.15 -1.31
C ARG A 5 12.30 -3.01 -0.07
N VAL A 6 12.67 -4.27 -0.18
CA VAL A 6 12.74 -5.19 0.96
C VAL A 6 13.91 -4.78 1.87
N ALA A 7 13.62 -4.46 3.14
CA ALA A 7 14.62 -4.11 4.16
C ALA A 7 15.17 -5.36 4.86
N VAL A 8 14.38 -6.43 4.99
CA VAL A 8 14.75 -7.70 5.66
C VAL A 8 14.57 -8.88 4.69
N PRO A 9 15.51 -9.14 3.76
CA PRO A 9 15.32 -10.10 2.66
C PRO A 9 15.06 -11.56 3.07
N ARG A 10 15.43 -11.93 4.29
CA ARG A 10 15.27 -13.31 4.79
C ARG A 10 14.00 -13.52 5.62
N HIS A 11 13.15 -12.50 5.71
CA HIS A 11 11.91 -12.62 6.48
C HIS A 11 10.92 -13.58 5.78
N PRO A 12 10.35 -14.57 6.48
CA PRO A 12 9.46 -15.57 5.86
C PRO A 12 8.24 -14.99 5.15
N LEU A 13 7.70 -13.86 5.60
CA LEU A 13 6.60 -13.14 4.92
C LEU A 13 6.98 -12.63 3.53
N LEU A 14 8.28 -12.42 3.27
CA LEU A 14 8.80 -11.86 2.04
C LEU A 14 9.47 -12.93 1.15
N ARG A 15 9.19 -14.22 1.40
CA ARG A 15 9.73 -15.30 0.59
C ARG A 15 9.19 -15.25 -0.83
N GLU A 16 10.06 -15.46 -1.80
CA GLU A 16 9.74 -15.56 -3.23
C GLU A 16 9.07 -14.31 -3.83
N ILE A 17 9.29 -13.13 -3.23
CA ILE A 17 8.88 -11.86 -3.82
C ILE A 17 10.10 -11.12 -4.43
N ASN A 18 9.82 -10.19 -5.31
CA ASN A 18 10.85 -9.28 -5.82
C ASN A 18 11.43 -8.42 -4.69
N THR A 19 12.75 -8.18 -4.72
CA THR A 19 13.41 -7.30 -3.75
C THR A 19 13.07 -5.82 -3.95
N ARG A 20 12.47 -5.47 -5.09
CA ARG A 20 11.89 -4.17 -5.42
C ARG A 20 10.56 -4.39 -6.13
N PHE A 21 9.54 -3.66 -5.69
CA PHE A 21 8.19 -3.70 -6.26
C PHE A 21 7.44 -2.42 -5.94
N ASP A 22 6.36 -2.17 -6.66
CA ASP A 22 5.56 -0.99 -6.46
C ASP A 22 4.46 -1.21 -5.41
N VAL A 23 4.05 -0.11 -4.76
CA VAL A 23 2.93 -0.11 -3.80
C VAL A 23 2.14 1.17 -3.98
N PRO A 24 0.80 1.10 -4.09
CA PRO A 24 -0.06 2.26 -4.04
C PRO A 24 -0.17 2.79 -2.61
N HIS A 25 -0.12 4.11 -2.47
CA HIS A 25 -0.35 4.80 -1.20
C HIS A 25 -1.46 5.84 -1.35
N SER A 26 -2.35 5.87 -0.37
CA SER A 26 -3.38 6.90 -0.23
C SER A 26 -3.55 7.17 1.27
N ARG A 27 -2.91 8.22 1.78
CA ARG A 27 -2.95 8.57 3.20
C ARG A 27 -2.77 10.06 3.41
N TYR A 28 -3.37 10.58 4.47
CA TYR A 28 -3.13 11.95 4.95
C TYR A 28 -2.02 12.02 5.99
N ASN A 29 -1.84 10.95 6.77
CA ASN A 29 -0.82 10.85 7.82
C ASN A 29 0.24 9.83 7.43
N ASP A 30 1.47 10.15 7.74
CA ASP A 30 2.62 9.26 7.54
C ASP A 30 3.22 8.91 8.89
N ILE A 31 3.57 7.63 9.07
CA ILE A 31 4.33 7.15 10.22
C ILE A 31 5.75 6.88 9.71
N SER A 32 6.72 7.60 10.26
CA SER A 32 8.11 7.46 9.85
C SER A 32 8.71 6.11 10.30
N ARG A 33 9.80 5.72 9.66
CA ARG A 33 10.59 4.55 10.06
C ARG A 33 10.98 4.62 11.55
N GLU A 34 11.47 5.79 11.99
CA GLU A 34 11.86 6.01 13.37
C GLU A 34 10.71 5.79 14.36
N GLN A 35 9.50 6.22 14.01
CA GLN A 35 8.31 6.00 14.84
C GLN A 35 7.96 4.50 14.96
N PHE A 36 8.06 3.74 13.86
CA PHE A 36 7.88 2.29 13.90
C PHE A 36 8.94 1.62 14.79
N GLU A 37 10.21 1.95 14.62
CA GLU A 37 11.31 1.38 15.38
C GLU A 37 11.23 1.76 16.88
N ASN A 38 10.89 3.01 17.20
CA ASN A 38 10.66 3.45 18.60
C ASN A 38 9.47 2.74 19.25
N ALA A 39 8.50 2.27 18.48
CA ALA A 39 7.42 1.42 18.98
C ALA A 39 7.80 -0.07 19.06
N GLY A 40 9.07 -0.42 18.82
CA GLY A 40 9.57 -1.81 18.86
C GLY A 40 9.18 -2.65 17.65
N LEU A 41 8.69 -2.03 16.57
CA LEU A 41 8.31 -2.74 15.35
C LEU A 41 9.50 -2.89 14.40
N THR A 42 9.50 -3.95 13.61
CA THR A 42 10.53 -4.17 12.58
C THR A 42 9.97 -3.76 11.21
N VAL A 43 10.63 -2.82 10.55
CA VAL A 43 10.28 -2.41 9.18
C VAL A 43 10.79 -3.45 8.19
N LEU A 44 9.90 -4.03 7.40
CA LEU A 44 10.21 -5.06 6.41
C LEU A 44 10.33 -4.53 4.98
N VAL A 45 9.54 -3.49 4.64
CA VAL A 45 9.45 -2.92 3.29
C VAL A 45 9.31 -1.41 3.39
N GLU A 46 10.12 -0.69 2.64
CA GLU A 46 10.14 0.79 2.64
C GLU A 46 10.52 1.39 1.29
N SER A 47 10.27 2.67 1.13
CA SER A 47 10.62 3.50 -0.01
C SER A 47 11.21 4.84 0.46
N GLU A 48 12.13 5.40 -0.31
CA GLU A 48 12.65 6.75 -0.05
C GLU A 48 11.57 7.83 -0.24
N GLU A 49 10.69 7.64 -1.23
CA GLU A 49 9.60 8.59 -1.54
C GLU A 49 8.30 8.22 -0.83
N GLY A 50 7.92 6.94 -0.82
CA GLY A 50 6.66 6.44 -0.29
C GLY A 50 6.69 6.13 1.21
N GLY A 51 7.85 6.23 1.88
CA GLY A 51 8.00 5.88 3.29
C GLY A 51 7.86 4.38 3.58
N VAL A 52 7.53 4.05 4.82
CA VAL A 52 7.35 2.65 5.23
C VAL A 52 6.06 2.10 4.62
N HIS A 53 6.16 0.92 4.00
CA HIS A 53 4.99 0.17 3.53
C HIS A 53 4.54 -0.89 4.54
N MET A 54 5.49 -1.71 5.03
CA MET A 54 5.17 -2.89 5.83
C MET A 54 6.09 -2.98 7.04
N ALA A 55 5.51 -3.20 8.21
CA ALA A 55 6.21 -3.49 9.45
C ALA A 55 5.54 -4.62 10.22
N VAL A 56 6.27 -5.25 11.16
CA VAL A 56 5.76 -6.35 11.98
C VAL A 56 6.02 -6.12 13.46
N SER A 57 5.23 -6.77 14.31
CA SER A 57 5.39 -6.81 15.77
C SER A 57 6.76 -7.41 16.19
N PRO A 58 7.20 -7.20 17.45
CA PRO A 58 8.51 -7.68 17.94
C PRO A 58 8.73 -9.18 17.79
N ASP A 59 7.67 -9.99 17.85
CA ASP A 59 7.70 -11.43 17.58
C ASP A 59 7.75 -11.80 16.09
N GLN A 60 7.80 -10.78 15.21
CA GLN A 60 7.91 -10.88 13.76
C GLN A 60 6.69 -11.50 13.03
N PHE A 61 5.59 -11.77 13.74
CA PHE A 61 4.48 -12.54 13.15
C PHE A 61 3.08 -12.12 13.60
N ARG A 62 2.86 -11.82 14.88
CA ARG A 62 1.53 -11.65 15.47
C ARG A 62 0.72 -10.51 14.85
N ALA A 63 1.38 -9.41 14.54
CA ALA A 63 0.75 -8.27 13.90
C ALA A 63 1.58 -7.79 12.71
N ILE A 64 0.89 -7.52 11.61
CA ILE A 64 1.45 -6.96 10.39
C ILE A 64 0.77 -5.62 10.13
N PHE A 65 1.57 -4.58 9.92
CA PHE A 65 1.12 -3.22 9.69
C PHE A 65 1.44 -2.81 8.25
N PHE A 66 0.43 -2.27 7.55
CA PHE A 66 0.59 -1.72 6.22
C PHE A 66 0.24 -0.23 6.24
N GLN A 67 1.09 0.62 5.63
CA GLN A 67 0.75 2.01 5.33
C GLN A 67 0.33 2.21 3.87
N GLY A 68 0.87 1.42 2.95
CA GLY A 68 0.38 1.36 1.59
C GLY A 68 -0.79 0.39 1.47
N HIS A 69 -1.43 0.39 0.31
CA HIS A 69 -2.64 -0.36 0.02
C HIS A 69 -2.36 -1.54 -0.93
N PRO A 70 -1.81 -2.67 -0.44
CA PRO A 70 -1.54 -3.83 -1.30
C PRO A 70 -2.82 -4.44 -1.89
N GLU A 71 -3.97 -4.19 -1.26
CA GLU A 71 -5.29 -4.68 -1.68
C GLU A 71 -5.95 -3.89 -2.82
N TYR A 72 -5.37 -2.76 -3.23
CA TYR A 72 -5.97 -1.94 -4.27
C TYR A 72 -6.01 -2.63 -5.63
N ASP A 73 -7.17 -2.54 -6.27
CA ASP A 73 -7.33 -2.86 -7.69
C ASP A 73 -6.64 -1.80 -8.55
N THR A 74 -6.42 -2.14 -9.83
CA THR A 74 -5.78 -1.25 -10.82
C THR A 74 -6.42 0.14 -10.85
N ASN A 75 -7.74 0.24 -10.70
CA ASN A 75 -8.49 1.50 -10.79
C ASN A 75 -8.83 2.16 -9.45
N SER A 76 -8.34 1.64 -8.32
CA SER A 76 -8.69 2.17 -6.99
C SER A 76 -8.26 3.62 -6.81
N LEU A 77 -7.01 3.96 -7.15
CA LEU A 77 -6.52 5.35 -7.08
C LEU A 77 -7.22 6.27 -8.10
N LEU A 78 -7.64 5.75 -9.26
CA LEU A 78 -8.45 6.52 -10.22
C LEU A 78 -9.82 6.89 -9.63
N LYS A 79 -10.47 5.96 -8.94
CA LYS A 79 -11.75 6.20 -8.26
C LYS A 79 -11.61 7.23 -7.13
N GLU A 80 -10.52 7.15 -6.38
CA GLU A 80 -10.22 8.15 -5.35
C GLU A 80 -9.95 9.52 -5.96
N TYR A 81 -9.12 9.60 -6.99
CA TYR A 81 -8.86 10.84 -7.72
C TYR A 81 -10.16 11.45 -8.28
N LYS A 82 -11.01 10.63 -8.90
CA LYS A 82 -12.34 11.03 -9.37
C LYS A 82 -13.17 11.64 -8.23
N ARG A 83 -13.23 10.96 -7.08
CA ARG A 83 -13.97 11.45 -5.91
C ARG A 83 -13.47 12.83 -5.45
N GLU A 84 -12.15 12.99 -5.34
CA GLU A 84 -11.56 14.26 -4.89
C GLU A 84 -11.76 15.38 -5.93
N VAL A 85 -11.71 15.07 -7.24
CA VAL A 85 -12.06 16.03 -8.30
C VAL A 85 -13.50 16.51 -8.15
N PHE A 86 -14.47 15.62 -7.91
CA PHE A 86 -15.86 16.03 -7.71
C PHE A 86 -16.05 16.84 -6.42
N ARG A 87 -15.34 16.51 -5.34
CA ARG A 87 -15.34 17.33 -4.12
C ARG A 87 -14.81 18.74 -4.37
N TYR A 88 -13.77 18.87 -5.20
CA TYR A 88 -13.27 20.15 -5.62
C TYR A 88 -14.31 20.94 -6.46
N LEU A 89 -14.91 20.31 -7.46
CA LEU A 89 -15.92 20.92 -8.32
C LEU A 89 -17.19 21.33 -7.54
N ASN A 90 -17.51 20.65 -6.47
CA ASN A 90 -18.61 20.99 -5.55
C ASN A 90 -18.25 22.07 -4.52
N GLY A 91 -17.01 22.58 -4.53
CA GLY A 91 -16.57 23.64 -3.60
C GLY A 91 -16.19 23.15 -2.21
N GLU A 92 -16.07 21.83 -2.00
CA GLU A 92 -15.63 21.24 -0.72
C GLU A 92 -14.11 21.36 -0.54
N LEU A 93 -13.36 21.46 -1.62
CA LEU A 93 -11.92 21.66 -1.64
C LEU A 93 -11.60 23.00 -2.31
N HIS A 94 -10.58 23.69 -1.77
CA HIS A 94 -10.15 25.00 -2.31
C HIS A 94 -9.26 24.89 -3.55
N GLN A 95 -8.68 23.74 -3.79
CA GLN A 95 -7.76 23.49 -4.92
C GLN A 95 -8.06 22.12 -5.54
N PRO A 96 -7.79 21.94 -6.85
CA PRO A 96 -7.91 20.62 -7.46
C PRO A 96 -6.96 19.62 -6.79
N PRO A 97 -7.36 18.35 -6.63
CA PRO A 97 -6.52 17.35 -6.01
C PRO A 97 -5.26 17.10 -6.87
N PRO A 98 -4.11 16.81 -6.23
CA PRO A 98 -2.92 16.40 -6.96
C PRO A 98 -3.17 15.06 -7.67
N PHE A 99 -2.45 14.83 -8.78
CA PHE A 99 -2.44 13.51 -9.40
C PHE A 99 -1.79 12.49 -8.48
N PRO A 100 -2.30 11.24 -8.46
CA PRO A 100 -1.61 10.14 -7.81
C PRO A 100 -0.20 9.97 -8.44
N GLY A 101 0.84 10.11 -7.62
CA GLY A 101 2.24 10.03 -8.07
C GLY A 101 2.54 8.67 -8.71
N HIS A 102 3.24 8.68 -9.86
CA HIS A 102 3.69 7.48 -10.59
C HIS A 102 2.58 6.47 -10.94
N TYR A 103 1.34 6.95 -11.09
CA TYR A 103 0.19 6.11 -11.37
C TYR A 103 -0.34 6.31 -12.79
N PHE A 104 -0.40 7.55 -13.24
CA PHE A 104 -0.78 7.87 -14.61
C PHE A 104 0.45 7.93 -15.51
N SER A 105 0.33 7.45 -16.73
CA SER A 105 1.23 7.83 -17.82
C SER A 105 1.15 9.35 -18.08
N GLU A 106 2.13 9.91 -18.76
CA GLU A 106 2.11 11.34 -19.12
C GLU A 106 0.85 11.69 -19.92
N ASP A 107 0.48 10.85 -20.91
CA ASP A 107 -0.72 11.03 -21.72
C ASP A 107 -2.01 10.95 -20.89
N ALA A 108 -2.13 9.96 -20.01
CA ALA A 108 -3.27 9.83 -19.10
C ALA A 108 -3.39 11.03 -18.16
N GLY A 109 -2.27 11.53 -17.65
CA GLY A 109 -2.22 12.74 -16.85
C GLY A 109 -2.73 13.97 -17.59
N GLN A 110 -2.34 14.17 -18.87
CA GLN A 110 -2.84 15.27 -19.70
C GLN A 110 -4.36 15.16 -19.95
N VAL A 111 -4.86 13.95 -20.21
CA VAL A 111 -6.30 13.71 -20.38
C VAL A 111 -7.07 14.06 -19.09
N ALA A 112 -6.58 13.65 -17.94
CA ALA A 112 -7.21 13.95 -16.66
C ALA A 112 -7.18 15.46 -16.34
N LEU A 113 -6.05 16.14 -16.62
CA LEU A 113 -5.93 17.59 -16.45
C LEU A 113 -6.88 18.37 -17.37
N GLN A 114 -7.03 17.93 -18.62
CA GLN A 114 -7.95 18.54 -19.56
C GLN A 114 -9.40 18.41 -19.10
N TYR A 115 -9.78 17.25 -18.53
CA TYR A 115 -11.09 17.06 -17.94
C TYR A 115 -11.40 18.10 -16.85
N VAL A 116 -10.46 18.31 -15.90
CA VAL A 116 -10.66 19.28 -14.80
C VAL A 116 -10.90 20.68 -15.36
N LYS A 117 -10.09 21.11 -16.35
CA LYS A 117 -10.26 22.43 -17.00
C LYS A 117 -11.62 22.57 -17.70
N GLU A 118 -12.08 21.53 -18.39
CA GLU A 118 -13.38 21.52 -19.07
C GLU A 118 -14.55 21.55 -18.06
N ALA A 119 -14.44 20.81 -16.97
CA ALA A 119 -15.42 20.80 -15.89
C ALA A 119 -15.50 22.17 -15.18
N GLU A 120 -14.37 22.80 -14.86
CA GLU A 120 -14.35 24.16 -14.33
C GLU A 120 -14.98 25.19 -15.27
N LYS A 121 -14.72 25.05 -16.58
CA LYS A 121 -15.35 25.92 -17.60
C LYS A 121 -16.86 25.71 -17.64
N ALA A 122 -17.32 24.46 -17.59
CA ALA A 122 -18.75 24.13 -17.57
C ALA A 122 -19.45 24.76 -16.34
N LEU A 123 -18.82 24.69 -15.15
CA LEU A 123 -19.34 25.33 -13.94
C LEU A 123 -19.46 26.85 -14.10
N ARG A 124 -18.42 27.52 -14.63
CA ARG A 124 -18.46 28.99 -14.84
C ARG A 124 -19.52 29.44 -15.84
N GLU A 125 -19.87 28.57 -16.79
CA GLU A 125 -20.86 28.84 -17.84
C GLU A 125 -22.26 28.30 -17.50
N ASP A 126 -22.48 27.81 -16.26
CA ASP A 126 -23.74 27.20 -15.78
C ASP A 126 -24.21 26.07 -16.71
N ARG A 127 -23.27 25.24 -17.18
CA ARG A 127 -23.52 24.06 -18.01
C ARG A 127 -23.36 22.77 -17.23
N PRO A 128 -24.01 21.68 -17.62
CA PRO A 128 -23.78 20.37 -17.05
C PRO A 128 -22.31 19.97 -17.09
N LEU A 129 -21.84 19.32 -16.01
CA LEU A 129 -20.50 18.76 -15.98
C LEU A 129 -20.34 17.66 -17.03
N PRO A 130 -19.19 17.57 -17.70
CA PRO A 130 -18.89 16.45 -18.57
C PRO A 130 -18.77 15.16 -17.75
N ASP A 131 -19.02 14.01 -18.38
CA ASP A 131 -18.80 12.70 -17.79
C ASP A 131 -17.31 12.50 -17.51
N PHE A 132 -17.01 11.91 -16.35
CA PHE A 132 -15.62 11.60 -15.99
C PHE A 132 -15.04 10.53 -16.92
N LEU A 133 -13.79 10.71 -17.33
CA LEU A 133 -13.11 9.93 -18.37
C LEU A 133 -12.64 8.54 -17.91
N GLU A 134 -13.39 7.85 -17.06
CA GLU A 134 -12.99 6.56 -16.48
C GLU A 134 -12.75 5.49 -17.56
N GLU A 135 -13.61 5.44 -18.57
CA GLU A 135 -13.46 4.49 -19.70
C GLU A 135 -12.22 4.75 -20.58
N LYS A 136 -11.75 6.01 -20.61
CA LYS A 136 -10.55 6.39 -21.37
C LYS A 136 -9.27 6.18 -20.56
N LEU A 137 -9.33 6.44 -19.25
CA LEU A 137 -8.17 6.34 -18.36
C LEU A 137 -7.91 4.91 -17.91
N GLY A 138 -8.98 4.14 -17.62
CA GLY A 138 -8.85 2.78 -17.09
C GLY A 138 -7.94 1.85 -17.92
N PRO A 139 -8.07 1.79 -19.25
CA PRO A 139 -7.20 0.95 -20.08
C PRO A 139 -5.72 1.35 -20.12
N GLN A 140 -5.36 2.54 -19.61
CA GLN A 140 -3.99 3.07 -19.58
C GLN A 140 -3.32 2.86 -18.22
N LEU A 141 -3.97 2.16 -17.29
CA LEU A 141 -3.47 1.93 -15.94
C LEU A 141 -2.84 0.55 -15.84
N ASP A 142 -1.70 0.49 -15.17
CA ASP A 142 -1.01 -0.75 -14.87
C ASP A 142 -1.17 -1.14 -13.40
N ASN A 143 -1.25 -2.44 -13.14
CA ASN A 143 -1.15 -3.00 -11.78
C ASN A 143 0.21 -3.69 -11.63
N THR A 144 1.16 -2.99 -11.04
CA THR A 144 2.53 -3.45 -10.84
C THR A 144 2.78 -4.02 -9.43
N TRP A 145 1.73 -4.06 -8.56
CA TRP A 145 1.84 -4.48 -7.15
C TRP A 145 1.06 -5.76 -6.81
N GLY A 146 0.03 -6.11 -7.58
CA GLY A 146 -0.95 -7.13 -7.21
C GLY A 146 -0.36 -8.52 -6.98
N ASP A 147 0.62 -8.94 -7.78
CA ASP A 147 1.24 -10.27 -7.62
C ASP A 147 2.10 -10.34 -6.37
N THR A 148 2.87 -9.29 -6.05
CA THR A 148 3.63 -9.21 -4.80
C THR A 148 2.71 -9.18 -3.58
N ALA A 149 1.62 -8.41 -3.64
CA ALA A 149 0.62 -8.37 -2.59
C ALA A 149 0.02 -9.75 -2.30
N LYS A 150 -0.39 -10.48 -3.34
CA LYS A 150 -0.88 -11.87 -3.23
C LYS A 150 0.17 -12.81 -2.62
N ALA A 151 1.43 -12.70 -3.05
CA ALA A 151 2.51 -13.52 -2.51
C ALA A 151 2.73 -13.28 -1.01
N ILE A 152 2.73 -12.02 -0.55
CA ILE A 152 2.84 -11.67 0.87
C ILE A 152 1.68 -12.27 1.67
N VAL A 153 0.44 -12.11 1.19
CA VAL A 153 -0.75 -12.67 1.86
C VAL A 153 -0.68 -14.20 1.91
N ASN A 154 -0.28 -14.87 0.82
CA ASN A 154 -0.13 -16.32 0.78
C ASN A 154 0.97 -16.80 1.74
N ASN A 155 2.09 -16.10 1.83
CA ASN A 155 3.16 -16.39 2.78
C ASN A 155 2.63 -16.28 4.23
N TRP A 156 1.89 -15.23 4.53
CA TRP A 156 1.26 -15.05 5.83
C TRP A 156 0.27 -16.15 6.16
N LEU A 157 -0.65 -16.49 5.26
CA LEU A 157 -1.60 -17.59 5.46
C LEU A 157 -0.89 -18.93 5.68
N GLY A 158 0.18 -19.20 4.91
CA GLY A 158 0.99 -20.40 5.10
C GLY A 158 1.63 -20.47 6.50
N LEU A 159 2.13 -19.33 7.00
CA LEU A 159 2.70 -19.24 8.36
C LEU A 159 1.61 -19.38 9.43
N VAL A 160 0.45 -18.76 9.25
CA VAL A 160 -0.70 -18.95 10.16
C VAL A 160 -1.04 -20.42 10.27
N TYR A 161 -1.16 -21.11 9.14
CA TYR A 161 -1.48 -22.55 9.13
C TYR A 161 -0.40 -23.42 9.82
N GLN A 162 0.87 -23.05 9.70
CA GLN A 162 1.99 -23.80 10.27
C GLN A 162 2.23 -23.56 11.76
N LEU A 163 1.87 -22.40 12.28
CA LEU A 163 2.29 -21.94 13.61
C LEU A 163 1.15 -21.85 14.62
N THR A 164 -0.08 -21.54 14.16
CA THR A 164 -1.20 -21.31 15.07
C THR A 164 -1.96 -22.56 15.40
N ASN A 165 -2.47 -22.66 16.64
CA ASN A 165 -3.26 -23.79 17.09
C ASN A 165 -4.68 -23.78 16.49
N LEU A 166 -5.25 -24.96 16.25
CA LEU A 166 -6.66 -25.11 15.86
C LEU A 166 -7.60 -24.75 17.02
N ASP A 167 -7.19 -25.01 18.27
CA ASP A 167 -7.87 -24.51 19.45
C ASP A 167 -7.58 -23.01 19.61
N ARG A 168 -8.62 -22.21 19.43
CA ARG A 168 -8.51 -20.73 19.51
C ARG A 168 -8.16 -20.18 20.89
N GLN A 169 -8.18 -21.03 21.94
CA GLN A 169 -7.71 -20.64 23.27
C GLN A 169 -6.19 -20.74 23.38
N LEU A 170 -5.53 -21.44 22.45
CA LEU A 170 -4.09 -21.59 22.38
C LEU A 170 -3.57 -20.81 21.16
N GLN A 171 -2.68 -19.86 21.41
CA GLN A 171 -2.17 -18.98 20.33
C GLN A 171 -1.34 -19.77 19.30
N TYR A 172 -0.46 -20.63 19.75
CA TYR A 172 0.48 -21.38 18.91
C TYR A 172 0.37 -22.88 19.13
N MET A 173 0.86 -23.64 18.16
CA MET A 173 1.04 -25.08 18.30
C MET A 173 2.10 -25.40 19.36
N GLU A 174 2.05 -26.62 19.89
CA GLU A 174 3.03 -27.11 20.86
C GLU A 174 4.47 -27.02 20.27
N GLY A 175 5.41 -26.55 21.10
CA GLY A 175 6.81 -26.36 20.70
C GLY A 175 7.13 -25.09 19.92
N ILE A 176 6.16 -24.21 19.68
CA ILE A 176 6.39 -22.88 19.11
C ILE A 176 6.67 -21.91 20.26
N ASP A 177 7.80 -21.22 20.17
CA ASP A 177 8.15 -20.12 21.09
C ASP A 177 7.33 -18.88 20.75
N PRO A 178 6.45 -18.37 21.66
CA PRO A 178 5.65 -17.18 21.40
C PRO A 178 6.48 -15.90 21.18
N GLU A 179 7.70 -15.85 21.71
CA GLU A 179 8.59 -14.68 21.59
C GLU A 179 9.46 -14.74 20.32
N ASP A 180 9.52 -15.88 19.65
CA ASP A 180 10.26 -16.06 18.40
C ASP A 180 9.62 -17.17 17.52
N PRO A 181 8.34 -17.04 17.15
CA PRO A 181 7.59 -18.09 16.45
C PRO A 181 8.20 -18.45 15.08
N LEU A 182 8.89 -17.51 14.45
CA LEU A 182 9.55 -17.71 13.16
C LEU A 182 11.01 -18.17 13.26
N LYS A 183 11.53 -18.30 14.48
CA LYS A 183 12.95 -18.63 14.79
C LYS A 183 13.93 -17.66 14.10
N MET A 184 13.58 -16.38 14.08
CA MET A 184 14.38 -15.33 13.43
C MET A 184 15.61 -14.95 14.25
N LYS A 185 15.51 -14.97 15.59
CA LYS A 185 16.63 -14.69 16.52
C LYS A 185 17.77 -15.68 16.30
N ALA A 186 17.44 -16.98 16.19
CA ALA A 186 18.43 -18.04 15.96
C ALA A 186 19.11 -17.95 14.57
N ARG A 187 18.47 -17.32 13.59
CA ARG A 187 19.02 -17.18 12.21
C ARG A 187 19.88 -15.94 12.03
N GLY A 188 20.04 -15.10 13.05
CA GLY A 188 20.75 -13.82 12.94
C GLY A 188 20.13 -12.84 11.91
N ALA A 189 18.86 -13.04 11.61
CA ALA A 189 18.13 -12.28 10.60
C ALA A 189 17.34 -11.10 11.20
N CYS A 190 17.29 -10.99 12.55
CA CYS A 190 16.70 -9.85 13.23
C CYS A 190 17.77 -8.77 13.41
N PRO A 191 17.52 -7.48 13.09
CA PRO A 191 18.45 -6.41 13.48
C PRO A 191 18.59 -6.39 15.00
N PRO A 192 19.76 -6.03 15.53
CA PRO A 192 19.94 -5.87 16.97
C PRO A 192 18.93 -4.84 17.50
N THR A 193 18.27 -5.17 18.60
CA THR A 193 17.38 -4.28 19.37
C THR A 193 18.12 -3.09 19.92
#